data_69194b06a3df84ad5d8767d728c15d1e
#
_entry.id   69194b06a3df84ad5d8767d728c15d1e
#
_cell.length_a   1.000
_cell.length_b   1.000
_cell.length_c   1.000
_cell.angle_alpha   90.00
_cell.angle_beta   90.00
_cell.angle_gamma   90.00
#
_symmetry.space_group_name_H-M   'P 1'
#
loop_
_entity.id
_entity.type
_entity.pdbx_description
1 polymer ?
#
loop_
_entity_poly.entity_id
_entity_poly.type
_entity_poly.pdbx_seq_one_letter_code
_entity_poly.pdbx_strand_id
1 'polypeptide(L)'
;DLERGPLLRVLLLRLSAEEQVLVVTLHHIVSDGWSTPIMVEELMQFYAGYREGRAVELEPLPIQYADYALWQRSWMEAGERERQLAYWRQQLGGEQPVLELPTDRPRPSVQSPAGDSLQVELGEDLGRS
;
A
#
# COMPACT_ATOMS: atom_id res chain seq x y z
N ASP A 1 6.05 15.03 4.98
CA ASP A 1 5.31 16.28 4.83
C ASP A 1 4.58 16.26 3.48
N LEU A 2 3.25 16.17 3.48
CA LEU A 2 2.44 16.07 2.26
C LEU A 2 2.38 17.37 1.46
N GLU A 3 2.62 18.51 2.08
CA GLU A 3 2.61 19.82 1.41
C GLU A 3 3.94 20.15 0.72
N ARG A 4 5.03 19.67 1.31
CA ARG A 4 6.38 20.04 0.87
C ARG A 4 7.13 18.89 0.20
N GLY A 5 6.66 17.65 0.41
CA GLY A 5 7.37 16.47 -0.07
C GLY A 5 8.74 16.25 0.62
N PRO A 6 9.67 15.54 0.00
CA PRO A 6 9.43 14.60 -1.09
C PRO A 6 8.65 13.36 -0.60
N LEU A 7 7.74 12.86 -1.43
CA LEU A 7 6.95 11.64 -1.13
C LEU A 7 7.70 10.36 -1.48
N LEU A 8 8.75 10.48 -2.27
CA LEU A 8 9.70 9.43 -2.64
C LEU A 8 11.11 9.86 -2.25
N ARG A 9 11.82 8.98 -1.56
CA ARG A 9 13.26 9.13 -1.27
C ARG A 9 13.98 7.86 -1.65
N VAL A 10 15.14 8.01 -2.26
CA VAL A 10 15.97 6.89 -2.66
C VAL A 10 17.38 7.10 -2.10
N LEU A 11 17.93 6.05 -1.48
CA LEU A 11 19.29 6.04 -0.96
C LEU A 11 19.98 4.77 -1.44
N LEU A 12 21.14 4.92 -2.08
CA LEU A 12 21.99 3.80 -2.46
C LEU A 12 23.15 3.70 -1.46
N LEU A 13 23.19 2.62 -0.72
CA LEU A 13 24.27 2.29 0.21
C LEU A 13 25.24 1.34 -0.49
N ARG A 14 26.51 1.72 -0.57
CA ARG A 14 27.57 0.85 -1.08
C ARG A 14 28.26 0.19 0.11
N LEU A 15 28.06 -1.11 0.29
CA LEU A 15 28.66 -1.90 1.36
C LEU A 15 30.04 -2.41 0.97
N SER A 16 30.23 -2.80 -0.30
CA SER A 16 31.50 -3.24 -0.88
C SER A 16 31.60 -2.86 -2.36
N ALA A 17 32.61 -3.34 -3.06
CA ALA A 17 32.71 -3.18 -4.51
C ALA A 17 31.62 -3.90 -5.29
N GLU A 18 31.10 -4.98 -4.74
CA GLU A 18 30.14 -5.89 -5.40
C GLU A 18 28.75 -5.89 -4.71
N GLU A 19 28.64 -5.28 -3.52
CA GLU A 19 27.42 -5.30 -2.73
C GLU A 19 26.89 -3.89 -2.50
N GLN A 20 25.65 -3.68 -2.90
CA GLN A 20 24.96 -2.41 -2.75
C GLN A 20 23.53 -2.66 -2.27
N VAL A 21 23.02 -1.78 -1.43
CA VAL A 21 21.64 -1.81 -0.94
C VAL A 21 20.92 -0.56 -1.39
N LEU A 22 19.83 -0.74 -2.14
CA LEU A 22 18.92 0.33 -2.53
C LEU A 22 17.80 0.44 -1.50
N VAL A 23 17.74 1.57 -0.81
CA VAL A 23 16.66 1.88 0.14
C VAL A 23 15.71 2.85 -0.54
N VAL A 24 14.45 2.42 -0.69
CA VAL A 24 13.39 3.25 -1.26
C VAL A 24 12.35 3.50 -0.18
N THR A 25 12.08 4.75 0.11
CA THR A 25 11.06 5.17 1.08
C THR A 25 9.97 5.95 0.35
N LEU A 26 8.75 5.45 0.43
CA LEU A 26 7.57 6.07 -0.17
C LEU A 26 6.54 6.41 0.91
N HIS A 27 5.86 7.53 0.74
CA HIS A 27 4.67 7.80 1.52
C HIS A 27 3.50 6.97 0.98
N HIS A 28 2.70 6.38 1.88
CA HIS A 28 1.63 5.47 1.48
C HIS A 28 0.49 6.14 0.67
N ILE A 29 0.48 7.50 0.59
CA ILE A 29 -0.46 8.23 -0.27
C ILE A 29 -0.17 8.05 -1.78
N VAL A 30 1.08 7.67 -2.14
CA VAL A 30 1.53 7.48 -3.53
C VAL A 30 1.95 6.04 -3.82
N SER A 31 1.79 5.14 -2.87
CA SER A 31 2.20 3.74 -3.02
C SER A 31 1.37 2.82 -2.12
N ASP A 32 1.20 1.60 -2.57
CA ASP A 32 0.53 0.53 -1.84
C ASP A 32 1.15 -0.83 -2.19
N GLY A 33 0.56 -1.90 -1.68
CA GLY A 33 1.00 -3.27 -1.96
C GLY A 33 0.86 -3.66 -3.43
N TRP A 34 -0.01 -3.01 -4.19
CA TRP A 34 -0.21 -3.27 -5.62
C TRP A 34 0.82 -2.55 -6.49
N SER A 35 1.16 -1.32 -6.15
CA SER A 35 2.10 -0.50 -6.92
C SER A 35 3.57 -0.90 -6.71
N THR A 36 3.91 -1.48 -5.55
CA THR A 36 5.30 -1.84 -5.22
C THR A 36 5.90 -2.85 -6.20
N PRO A 37 5.26 -3.98 -6.55
CA PRO A 37 5.79 -4.91 -7.56
C PRO A 37 6.01 -4.25 -8.92
N ILE A 38 5.10 -3.40 -9.37
CA ILE A 38 5.20 -2.67 -10.64
C ILE A 38 6.44 -1.77 -10.64
N MET A 39 6.63 -1.02 -9.56
CA MET A 39 7.80 -0.14 -9.41
C MET A 39 9.12 -0.94 -9.44
N VAL A 40 9.16 -2.11 -8.80
CA VAL A 40 10.35 -2.97 -8.81
C VAL A 40 10.60 -3.52 -10.21
N GLU A 41 9.57 -3.97 -10.92
CA GLU A 41 9.68 -4.48 -12.28
C GLU A 41 10.21 -3.41 -13.24
N GLU A 42 9.65 -2.21 -13.23
CA GLU A 42 10.09 -1.10 -14.06
C GLU A 42 11.54 -0.70 -13.74
N LEU A 43 11.90 -0.65 -12.45
CA LEU A 43 13.28 -0.40 -12.01
C LEU A 43 14.25 -1.44 -12.58
N MET A 44 13.88 -2.72 -12.56
CA MET A 44 14.73 -3.79 -13.09
C MET A 44 14.86 -3.71 -14.61
N GLN A 45 13.80 -3.32 -15.33
CA GLN A 45 13.86 -3.09 -16.77
C GLN A 45 14.83 -1.94 -17.11
N PHE A 46 14.74 -0.80 -16.40
CA PHE A 46 15.67 0.32 -16.58
C PHE A 46 17.09 -0.07 -16.22
N TYR A 47 17.31 -0.79 -15.12
CA TYR A 47 18.63 -1.23 -14.71
C TYR A 47 19.28 -2.16 -15.76
N ALA A 48 18.53 -3.14 -16.27
CA ALA A 48 19.02 -4.03 -17.32
C ALA A 48 19.36 -3.28 -18.61
N GLY A 49 18.46 -2.41 -19.06
CA GLY A 49 18.69 -1.58 -20.24
C GLY A 49 19.89 -0.68 -20.10
N TYR A 50 20.06 -0.03 -18.95
CA TYR A 50 21.23 0.81 -18.67
C TYR A 50 22.55 0.04 -18.73
N ARG A 51 22.57 -1.17 -18.16
CA ARG A 51 23.77 -2.04 -18.21
C ARG A 51 24.12 -2.49 -19.63
N GLU A 52 23.11 -2.67 -20.46
CA GLU A 52 23.26 -3.10 -21.87
C GLU A 52 23.51 -1.92 -22.83
N GLY A 53 23.50 -0.69 -22.34
CA GLY A 53 23.56 0.52 -23.17
C GLY A 53 22.35 0.70 -24.08
N ARG A 54 21.20 0.12 -23.72
CA ARG A 54 19.96 0.11 -24.47
C ARG A 54 18.95 1.07 -23.85
N ALA A 55 18.30 1.87 -24.67
CA ALA A 55 17.15 2.66 -24.22
C ALA A 55 16.01 1.74 -23.79
N VAL A 56 15.35 2.08 -22.71
CA VAL A 56 14.12 1.41 -22.21
C VAL A 56 12.98 2.40 -22.31
N GLU A 57 11.96 2.02 -23.05
CA GLU A 57 10.71 2.75 -23.15
C GLU A 57 9.63 1.92 -22.45
N LEU A 58 8.98 2.51 -21.46
CA LEU A 58 7.78 1.93 -20.84
C LEU A 58 6.56 2.40 -21.63
N GLU A 59 5.51 1.58 -21.62
CA GLU A 59 4.25 1.99 -22.20
C GLU A 59 3.70 3.24 -21.48
N PRO A 60 3.24 4.25 -22.23
CA PRO A 60 2.69 5.45 -21.63
C PRO A 60 1.41 5.11 -20.85
N LEU A 61 1.24 5.73 -19.70
CA LEU A 61 0.01 5.59 -18.92
C LEU A 61 -1.17 6.21 -19.72
N PRO A 62 -2.28 5.47 -19.90
CA PRO A 62 -3.46 5.99 -20.62
C PRO A 62 -4.14 7.15 -19.86
N ILE A 63 -4.00 7.19 -18.54
CA ILE A 63 -4.50 8.26 -17.67
C ILE A 63 -3.47 8.52 -16.57
N GLN A 64 -3.50 9.71 -16.00
CA GLN A 64 -2.76 10.05 -14.79
C GLN A 64 -3.66 9.90 -13.56
N TYR A 65 -3.05 9.82 -12.37
CA TYR A 65 -3.82 9.70 -11.12
C TYR A 65 -4.77 10.87 -10.88
N ALA A 66 -4.42 12.06 -11.32
CA ALA A 66 -5.29 13.24 -11.25
C ALA A 66 -6.59 13.06 -12.06
N ASP A 67 -6.50 12.42 -13.23
CA ASP A 67 -7.68 12.13 -14.06
C ASP A 67 -8.61 11.14 -13.37
N TYR A 68 -8.04 10.09 -12.76
CA TYR A 68 -8.78 9.14 -11.93
C TYR A 68 -9.46 9.83 -10.75
N ALA A 69 -8.76 10.70 -10.05
CA ALA A 69 -9.30 11.41 -8.89
C ALA A 69 -10.47 12.34 -9.26
N LEU A 70 -10.37 13.03 -10.39
CA LEU A 70 -11.46 13.86 -10.93
C LEU A 70 -12.66 13.00 -11.33
N TRP A 71 -12.42 11.90 -12.04
CA TRP A 71 -13.48 10.97 -12.42
C TRP A 71 -14.18 10.40 -11.18
N GLN A 72 -13.43 9.90 -10.20
CA GLN A 72 -13.99 9.31 -8.98
C GLN A 72 -14.85 10.32 -8.22
N ARG A 73 -14.39 11.57 -8.10
CA ARG A 73 -15.14 12.63 -7.45
C ARG A 73 -16.46 12.90 -8.17
N SER A 74 -16.40 13.09 -9.48
CA SER A 74 -17.60 13.33 -10.29
C SER A 74 -18.60 12.18 -10.22
N TRP A 75 -18.12 10.94 -10.25
CA TRP A 75 -18.94 9.75 -10.11
C TRP A 75 -19.62 9.68 -8.73
N MET A 76 -18.89 9.96 -7.66
CA MET A 76 -19.44 10.00 -6.30
C MET A 76 -20.50 11.11 -6.14
N GLU A 77 -20.26 12.29 -6.74
CA GLU A 77 -21.18 13.44 -6.69
C GLU A 77 -22.42 13.22 -7.56
N ALA A 78 -22.35 12.36 -8.55
CA ALA A 78 -23.49 11.98 -9.40
C ALA A 78 -24.53 11.08 -8.70
N GLY A 79 -24.43 10.86 -7.39
CA GLY A 79 -25.39 10.09 -6.56
C GLY A 79 -24.84 8.77 -6.02
N GLU A 80 -23.69 8.34 -6.48
CA GLU A 80 -23.10 7.07 -6.02
C GLU A 80 -22.76 7.09 -4.53
N ARG A 81 -22.30 8.23 -4.02
CA ARG A 81 -22.03 8.40 -2.59
C ARG A 81 -23.25 8.14 -1.74
N GLU A 82 -24.40 8.75 -2.10
CA GLU A 82 -25.65 8.59 -1.38
C GLU A 82 -26.16 7.16 -1.45
N ARG A 83 -26.03 6.51 -2.61
CA ARG A 83 -26.40 5.09 -2.80
C ARG A 83 -25.57 4.17 -1.90
N GLN A 84 -24.25 4.35 -1.88
CA GLN A 84 -23.35 3.55 -1.05
C GLN A 84 -23.56 3.81 0.44
N LEU A 85 -23.74 5.06 0.84
CA LEU A 85 -24.01 5.42 2.24
C LEU A 85 -25.34 4.82 2.72
N ALA A 86 -26.39 4.80 1.88
CA ALA A 86 -27.67 4.18 2.23
C ALA A 86 -27.49 2.67 2.47
N TYR A 87 -26.75 1.98 1.60
CA TYR A 87 -26.43 0.57 1.76
C TYR A 87 -25.69 0.30 3.08
N TRP A 88 -24.60 1.02 3.33
CA TRP A 88 -23.78 0.79 4.54
C TRP A 88 -24.51 1.16 5.83
N ARG A 89 -25.36 2.22 5.82
CA ARG A 89 -26.22 2.54 6.96
C ARG A 89 -27.23 1.42 7.26
N GLN A 90 -27.74 0.75 6.24
CA GLN A 90 -28.60 -0.40 6.42
C GLN A 90 -27.85 -1.60 6.98
N GLN A 91 -26.63 -1.88 6.48
CA GLN A 91 -25.81 -3.03 6.89
C GLN A 91 -25.23 -2.85 8.30
N LEU A 92 -24.74 -1.65 8.59
CA LEU A 92 -23.99 -1.33 9.81
C LEU A 92 -24.77 -0.43 10.78
N GLY A 93 -26.02 -0.08 10.44
CA GLY A 93 -26.90 0.70 11.32
C GLY A 93 -27.42 -0.12 12.50
N GLY A 94 -27.91 0.59 13.54
CA GLY A 94 -28.42 -0.01 14.74
C GLY A 94 -27.34 -0.27 15.81
N GLU A 95 -27.70 -1.09 16.78
CA GLU A 95 -26.79 -1.46 17.87
C GLU A 95 -25.75 -2.44 17.35
N GLN A 96 -24.48 -2.06 17.46
CA GLN A 96 -23.36 -2.89 17.00
C GLN A 96 -22.84 -3.74 18.18
N PRO A 97 -22.66 -5.05 17.98
CA PRO A 97 -22.06 -5.89 19.01
C PRO A 97 -20.60 -5.51 19.22
N VAL A 98 -20.21 -5.40 20.47
CA VAL A 98 -18.80 -5.22 20.84
C VAL A 98 -18.15 -6.59 20.94
N LEU A 99 -17.11 -6.82 20.14
CA LEU A 99 -16.34 -8.05 20.21
C LEU A 99 -15.41 -8.01 21.43
N GLU A 100 -15.71 -8.83 22.42
CA GLU A 100 -14.90 -9.02 23.61
C GLU A 100 -14.09 -10.31 23.47
N LEU A 101 -12.91 -10.21 22.86
CA LEU A 101 -11.96 -11.32 22.85
C LEU A 101 -11.25 -11.40 24.22
N PRO A 102 -10.96 -12.61 24.71
CA PRO A 102 -10.16 -12.77 25.92
C PRO A 102 -8.77 -12.16 25.68
N THR A 103 -8.34 -11.33 26.62
CA THR A 103 -7.05 -10.64 26.55
C THR A 103 -6.24 -10.98 27.81
N ASP A 104 -4.91 -11.13 27.66
CA ASP A 104 -4.00 -11.38 28.78
C ASP A 104 -3.88 -10.16 29.71
N ARG A 105 -4.21 -8.99 29.20
CA ARG A 105 -4.14 -7.72 29.93
C ARG A 105 -5.38 -6.87 29.65
N PRO A 106 -5.87 -6.08 30.63
CA PRO A 106 -6.98 -5.18 30.39
C PRO A 106 -6.61 -4.15 29.32
N ARG A 107 -7.58 -3.78 28.48
CA ARG A 107 -7.40 -2.74 27.48
C ARG A 107 -7.13 -1.38 28.15
N PRO A 108 -6.07 -0.68 27.79
CA PRO A 108 -5.80 0.65 28.33
C PRO A 108 -6.84 1.66 27.83
N SER A 109 -7.06 2.73 28.60
CA SER A 109 -7.96 3.83 28.22
C SER A 109 -7.48 4.59 26.99
N VAL A 110 -6.17 4.56 26.71
CA VAL A 110 -5.55 5.14 25.52
C VAL A 110 -4.84 4.02 24.77
N GLN A 111 -5.23 3.79 23.53
CA GLN A 111 -4.62 2.75 22.70
C GLN A 111 -3.20 3.14 22.30
N SER A 112 -2.25 2.23 22.50
CA SER A 112 -0.89 2.39 21.98
C SER A 112 -0.85 2.11 20.48
N PRO A 113 -0.14 2.92 19.67
CA PRO A 113 0.09 2.61 18.26
C PRO A 113 1.20 1.56 18.04
N ALA A 114 1.86 1.09 19.11
CA ALA A 114 2.87 0.05 19.00
C ALA A 114 2.22 -1.28 18.58
N GLY A 115 2.77 -1.89 17.57
CA GLY A 115 2.39 -3.20 17.04
C GLY A 115 3.59 -4.12 16.97
N ASP A 116 3.32 -5.40 16.80
CA ASP A 116 4.33 -6.42 16.59
C ASP A 116 3.83 -7.45 15.58
N SER A 117 4.73 -8.27 15.06
CA SER A 117 4.43 -9.32 14.09
C SER A 117 4.91 -10.66 14.61
N LEU A 118 4.01 -11.63 14.66
CA LEU A 118 4.33 -13.01 14.98
C LEU A 118 4.21 -13.86 13.71
N GLN A 119 5.31 -14.47 13.29
CA GLN A 119 5.28 -15.47 12.23
C GLN A 119 4.97 -16.83 12.83
N VAL A 120 3.97 -17.51 12.28
CA VAL A 120 3.58 -18.87 12.66
C VAL A 120 3.66 -19.74 11.43
N GLU A 121 4.48 -20.80 11.48
CA GLU A 121 4.54 -21.82 10.47
C GLU A 121 3.50 -22.91 10.79
N LEU A 122 2.57 -23.11 9.88
CA LEU A 122 1.63 -24.22 9.95
C LEU A 122 2.24 -25.42 9.24
N GLY A 123 2.27 -26.57 9.94
CA GLY A 123 2.76 -27.80 9.36
C GLY A 123 1.94 -28.22 8.12
N GLU A 124 2.60 -28.91 7.17
CA GLU A 124 1.98 -29.33 5.89
C GLU A 124 0.69 -30.15 6.08
N ASP A 125 0.56 -30.87 7.20
CA ASP A 125 -0.61 -31.70 7.49
C ASP A 125 -1.89 -30.89 7.72
N LEU A 126 -1.79 -29.64 8.19
CA LEU A 126 -2.92 -28.73 8.38
C LEU A 126 -3.39 -28.09 7.08
N GLY A 127 -2.53 -28.04 6.06
CA GLY A 127 -2.88 -27.47 4.75
C GLY A 127 -3.55 -28.48 3.80
N ARG A 128 -3.68 -29.76 4.18
CA ARG A 128 -4.26 -30.85 3.37
C ARG A 128 -5.63 -31.32 3.84
N SER A 129 -6.14 -30.78 4.93
CA SER A 129 -7.47 -31.04 5.48
C SER A 129 -8.44 -29.93 5.01
#